data_9cb6c8e46eda4d0b6e0979208095c7ce
#
_entry.id   9cb6c8e46eda4d0b6e0979208095c7ce
#
_cell.length_a   1.000
_cell.length_b   1.000
_cell.length_c   1.000
_cell.angle_alpha   90.00
_cell.angle_beta   90.00
_cell.angle_gamma   90.00
#
_symmetry.space_group_name_H-M   'P 1'
#
loop_
_entity.id
_entity.type
_entity.pdbx_description
1 polymer ?
#
loop_
_entity_poly.entity_id
_entity_poly.type
_entity_poly.pdbx_seq_one_letter_code
_entity_poly.pdbx_strand_id
1 'polypeptide(L)'
;YASSIDNVMLEANVATYQTVGQNQFSAGQSVVITGCGSPFNGTFTISDSYDDLFTVAITNADIDEKNVIPSGLATLSGAATYVGVSAVESAVLAVSVEVFQSRIAPGGQIEGIDFTNVSPYRLGRSLFNRVSGLLGAYIDTDSMVQ
;
A
#
# COMPACT_ATOMS: atom_id res chain seq x y z
N TYR A 1 2.87 -0.52 5.70
CA TYR A 1 2.95 0.40 4.56
C TYR A 1 4.21 0.14 3.75
N ALA A 2 4.12 0.25 2.45
CA ALA A 2 5.22 0.11 1.52
C ALA A 2 5.08 1.13 0.39
N SER A 3 6.23 1.58 -0.17
CA SER A 3 6.30 2.47 -1.32
C SER A 3 7.35 1.97 -2.31
N SER A 4 7.08 2.09 -3.59
CA SER A 4 8.04 1.74 -4.65
C SER A 4 9.08 2.85 -4.81
N ILE A 5 10.33 2.47 -5.08
CA ILE A 5 11.47 3.38 -5.27
C ILE A 5 11.87 3.33 -6.75
N ASP A 6 11.96 4.46 -7.41
CA ASP A 6 12.37 4.55 -8.81
C ASP A 6 13.75 5.18 -9.01
N ASN A 7 14.26 5.92 -8.01
CA ASN A 7 15.56 6.57 -8.10
C ASN A 7 16.28 6.58 -6.75
N VAL A 8 17.62 6.49 -6.78
CA VAL A 8 18.47 6.55 -5.59
C VAL A 8 19.74 7.36 -5.87
N MET A 9 20.21 8.07 -4.84
CA MET A 9 21.46 8.83 -4.84
C MET A 9 22.13 8.74 -3.47
N LEU A 10 23.43 8.84 -3.40
CA LEU A 10 24.16 8.92 -2.14
C LEU A 10 25.20 10.04 -2.23
N GLU A 11 25.10 11.02 -1.35
CA GLU A 11 26.02 12.15 -1.26
C GLU A 11 26.30 12.48 0.21
N ALA A 12 27.55 12.70 0.55
CA ALA A 12 27.98 13.05 1.90
C ALA A 12 27.44 12.12 3.01
N ASN A 13 27.38 10.82 2.76
CA ASN A 13 26.81 9.80 3.66
C ASN A 13 25.29 9.90 3.89
N VAL A 14 24.58 10.61 3.05
CA VAL A 14 23.12 10.66 3.03
C VAL A 14 22.61 10.01 1.75
N ALA A 15 21.88 8.93 1.89
CA ALA A 15 21.19 8.30 0.78
C ALA A 15 19.79 8.90 0.65
N THR A 16 19.47 9.34 -0.56
CA THR A 16 18.14 9.83 -0.95
C THR A 16 17.45 8.79 -1.80
N TYR A 17 16.20 8.50 -1.46
CA TYR A 17 15.32 7.56 -2.17
C TYR A 17 14.11 8.31 -2.69
N GLN A 18 13.94 8.35 -4.00
CA GLN A 18 12.75 8.91 -4.62
C GLN A 18 11.72 7.81 -4.81
N THR A 19 10.48 8.11 -4.41
CA THR A 19 9.37 7.18 -4.48
C THR A 19 8.48 7.44 -5.69
N VAL A 20 7.85 6.39 -6.19
CA VAL A 20 6.85 6.49 -7.26
C VAL A 20 5.55 7.07 -6.67
N GLY A 21 5.46 8.39 -6.58
CA GLY A 21 4.36 9.11 -5.95
C GLY A 21 4.55 9.34 -4.45
N GLN A 22 3.54 9.93 -3.82
CA GLN A 22 3.60 10.32 -2.42
C GLN A 22 3.82 9.13 -1.50
N ASN A 23 4.78 9.25 -0.59
CA ASN A 23 5.00 8.31 0.48
C ASN A 23 4.34 8.79 1.79
N GLN A 24 4.17 7.86 2.74
CA GLN A 24 3.60 8.13 4.07
C GLN A 24 4.60 7.82 5.19
N PHE A 25 5.88 7.83 4.87
CA PHE A 25 6.91 7.63 5.85
C PHE A 25 7.11 8.89 6.71
N SER A 26 7.70 8.71 7.87
CA SER A 26 8.04 9.81 8.79
C SER A 26 9.46 9.63 9.32
N ALA A 27 10.14 10.75 9.61
CA ALA A 27 11.44 10.73 10.25
C ALA A 27 11.42 9.92 11.56
N GLY A 28 12.47 9.14 11.79
CA GLY A 28 12.59 8.26 12.94
C GLY A 28 11.98 6.86 12.76
N GLN A 29 11.19 6.61 11.71
CA GLN A 29 10.68 5.27 11.42
C GLN A 29 11.79 4.37 10.86
N SER A 30 11.71 3.07 11.15
CA SER A 30 12.59 2.06 10.57
C SER A 30 11.97 1.52 9.28
N VAL A 31 12.75 1.48 8.22
CA VAL A 31 12.33 1.01 6.89
C VAL A 31 13.26 -0.10 6.40
N VAL A 32 12.68 -1.12 5.77
CA VAL A 32 13.40 -2.19 5.06
C VAL A 32 13.37 -1.87 3.57
N ILE A 33 14.53 -1.73 2.96
CA ILE A 33 14.69 -1.38 1.54
C ILE A 33 15.26 -2.58 0.79
N THR A 34 14.63 -2.92 -0.32
CA THR A 34 15.03 -4.01 -1.21
C THR A 34 14.93 -3.59 -2.68
N GLY A 35 15.67 -4.29 -3.55
CA GLY A 35 15.62 -4.04 -5.00
C GLY A 35 16.45 -2.86 -5.50
N CYS A 36 17.07 -2.05 -4.63
CA CYS A 36 17.87 -0.89 -5.04
C CYS A 36 19.35 -1.21 -5.28
N GLY A 37 19.82 -2.41 -4.91
CA GLY A 37 21.23 -2.80 -4.98
C GLY A 37 22.06 -2.28 -3.81
N SER A 38 23.35 -2.69 -3.76
CA SER A 38 24.28 -2.19 -2.74
C SER A 38 24.72 -0.76 -3.07
N PRO A 39 24.89 0.13 -2.09
CA PRO A 39 24.70 -0.02 -0.65
C PRO A 39 23.28 0.31 -0.17
N PHE A 40 22.33 0.52 -1.06
CA PHE A 40 20.99 1.06 -0.78
C PHE A 40 20.02 0.05 -0.16
N ASN A 41 20.28 -1.26 -0.30
CA ASN A 41 19.44 -2.29 0.32
C ASN A 41 19.81 -2.47 1.80
N GLY A 42 18.81 -2.61 2.65
CA GLY A 42 19.02 -2.84 4.07
C GLY A 42 17.85 -2.35 4.93
N THR A 43 18.08 -2.36 6.23
CA THR A 43 17.16 -1.78 7.21
C THR A 43 17.78 -0.51 7.77
N PHE A 44 17.08 0.60 7.61
CA PHE A 44 17.58 1.92 7.98
C PHE A 44 16.56 2.69 8.79
N THR A 45 17.02 3.68 9.54
CA THR A 45 16.15 4.68 10.16
C THR A 45 16.06 5.88 9.25
N ILE A 46 14.86 6.33 8.96
CA ILE A 46 14.58 7.51 8.14
C ILE A 46 15.06 8.75 8.88
N SER A 47 15.93 9.53 8.24
CA SER A 47 16.41 10.81 8.77
C SER A 47 15.39 11.91 8.51
N ASP A 48 14.97 12.08 7.26
CA ASP A 48 13.97 13.04 6.83
C ASP A 48 13.02 12.40 5.82
N SER A 49 11.77 12.88 5.77
CA SER A 49 10.76 12.43 4.82
C SER A 49 10.00 13.61 4.24
N TYR A 50 9.77 13.57 2.94
CA TYR A 50 9.03 14.52 2.13
C TYR A 50 7.96 13.77 1.32
N ASP A 51 7.15 14.47 0.55
CA ASP A 51 6.03 13.86 -0.18
C ASP A 51 6.45 12.71 -1.10
N ASP A 52 7.52 12.87 -1.87
CA ASP A 52 7.98 11.94 -2.90
C ASP A 52 9.40 11.40 -2.69
N LEU A 53 10.03 11.72 -1.56
CA LEU A 53 11.35 11.23 -1.22
C LEU A 53 11.55 11.08 0.29
N PHE A 54 12.51 10.24 0.68
CA PHE A 54 13.01 10.17 2.05
C PHE A 54 14.53 9.94 2.05
N THR A 55 15.16 10.28 3.17
CA THR A 55 16.59 10.13 3.34
C THR A 55 16.95 9.21 4.49
N VAL A 56 18.08 8.53 4.37
CA VAL A 56 18.68 7.72 5.45
C VAL A 56 20.19 7.94 5.48
N ALA A 57 20.81 7.71 6.63
CA ALA A 57 22.27 7.77 6.75
C ALA A 57 22.90 6.45 6.29
N ILE A 58 23.79 6.51 5.31
CA ILE A 58 24.59 5.37 4.82
C ILE A 58 26.04 5.84 4.66
N THR A 59 26.97 5.26 5.42
CA THR A 59 28.41 5.56 5.27
C THR A 59 28.98 4.79 4.07
N ASN A 60 29.16 5.49 2.96
CA ASN A 60 29.78 4.96 1.74
C ASN A 60 30.32 6.11 0.88
N ALA A 61 31.10 5.78 -0.16
CA ALA A 61 31.49 6.75 -1.19
C ALA A 61 30.23 7.26 -1.91
N ASP A 62 30.32 8.50 -2.39
CA ASP A 62 29.24 9.14 -3.12
C ASP A 62 28.87 8.34 -4.38
N ILE A 63 27.60 8.25 -4.66
CA ILE A 63 27.03 7.54 -5.80
C ILE A 63 26.06 8.50 -6.48
N ASP A 64 26.35 8.80 -7.75
CA ASP A 64 25.49 9.65 -8.57
C ASP A 64 24.07 9.09 -8.65
N GLU A 65 23.13 9.99 -8.88
CA GLU A 65 21.72 9.65 -9.08
C GLU A 65 21.53 8.60 -10.16
N LYS A 66 20.78 7.57 -9.85
CA LYS A 66 20.49 6.47 -10.78
C LYS A 66 19.07 5.94 -10.64
N ASN A 67 18.48 5.59 -11.77
CA ASN A 67 17.20 4.91 -11.81
C ASN A 67 17.32 3.46 -11.31
N VAL A 68 16.29 3.02 -10.59
CA VAL A 68 16.17 1.65 -10.10
C VAL A 68 15.18 0.88 -10.97
N ILE A 69 15.69 -0.04 -11.79
CA ILE A 69 14.88 -0.83 -12.74
C ILE A 69 15.20 -2.32 -12.56
N PRO A 70 14.20 -3.18 -12.23
CA PRO A 70 12.83 -2.83 -11.81
C PRO A 70 12.83 -2.02 -10.50
N SER A 71 11.73 -1.30 -10.24
CA SER A 71 11.61 -0.44 -9.06
C SER A 71 11.94 -1.19 -7.77
N GLY A 72 12.67 -0.52 -6.88
CA GLY A 72 12.90 -1.00 -5.54
C GLY A 72 11.65 -0.88 -4.67
N LEU A 73 11.73 -1.42 -3.45
CA LEU A 73 10.65 -1.37 -2.49
C LEU A 73 11.16 -0.94 -1.12
N ALA A 74 10.52 0.07 -0.54
CA ALA A 74 10.67 0.45 0.86
C ALA A 74 9.44 -0.01 1.64
N THR A 75 9.65 -0.78 2.71
CA THR A 75 8.57 -1.30 3.56
C THR A 75 8.83 -0.88 4.99
N LEU A 76 7.81 -0.36 5.68
CA LEU A 76 7.90 -0.01 7.09
C LEU A 76 8.28 -1.26 7.90
N SER A 77 9.33 -1.17 8.71
CA SER A 77 9.79 -2.29 9.55
C SER A 77 8.70 -2.67 10.55
N GLY A 78 8.43 -3.96 10.66
CA GLY A 78 7.34 -4.46 11.50
C GLY A 78 5.94 -4.29 10.90
N ALA A 79 5.83 -3.81 9.65
CA ALA A 79 4.55 -3.77 8.97
C ALA A 79 3.97 -5.18 8.82
N ALA A 80 2.70 -5.33 9.19
CA ALA A 80 2.00 -6.60 9.04
C ALA A 80 1.89 -6.97 7.54
N THR A 81 2.24 -8.21 7.20
CA THR A 81 1.96 -8.76 5.88
C THR A 81 0.68 -9.58 5.97
N TYR A 82 -0.21 -9.35 5.01
CA TYR A 82 -1.48 -10.07 4.90
C TYR A 82 -1.47 -11.10 3.75
N VAL A 83 -0.32 -11.32 3.12
CA VAL A 83 -0.16 -12.33 2.08
C VAL A 83 -0.37 -13.72 2.69
N GLY A 84 -1.26 -14.52 2.10
CA GLY A 84 -1.63 -15.84 2.61
C GLY A 84 -2.65 -15.81 3.75
N VAL A 85 -3.13 -14.63 4.18
CA VAL A 85 -4.21 -14.51 5.17
C VAL A 85 -5.56 -14.61 4.45
N SER A 86 -6.17 -15.79 4.50
CA SER A 86 -7.37 -16.13 3.73
C SER A 86 -8.56 -15.16 3.94
N ALA A 87 -8.72 -14.62 5.15
CA ALA A 87 -9.76 -13.65 5.44
C ALA A 87 -9.54 -12.33 4.69
N VAL A 88 -8.30 -11.84 4.65
CA VAL A 88 -7.95 -10.59 3.94
C VAL A 88 -8.03 -10.81 2.44
N GLU A 89 -7.51 -11.93 1.92
CA GLU A 89 -7.59 -12.26 0.49
C GLU A 89 -9.05 -12.40 0.03
N SER A 90 -9.90 -13.03 0.83
CA SER A 90 -11.35 -13.14 0.55
C SER A 90 -12.05 -11.77 0.55
N ALA A 91 -11.68 -10.88 1.47
CA ALA A 91 -12.20 -9.51 1.52
C ALA A 91 -11.79 -8.71 0.27
N VAL A 92 -10.52 -8.77 -0.11
CA VAL A 92 -10.00 -8.11 -1.32
C VAL A 92 -10.71 -8.64 -2.57
N LEU A 93 -10.88 -9.96 -2.69
CA LEU A 93 -11.59 -10.57 -3.81
C LEU A 93 -13.05 -10.12 -3.88
N ALA A 94 -13.76 -10.09 -2.74
CA ALA A 94 -15.15 -9.63 -2.68
C ALA A 94 -15.31 -8.18 -3.14
N VAL A 95 -14.43 -7.28 -2.69
CA VAL A 95 -14.43 -5.87 -3.11
C VAL A 95 -14.09 -5.75 -4.59
N SER A 96 -13.08 -6.50 -5.08
CA SER A 96 -12.64 -6.46 -6.47
C SER A 96 -13.75 -6.91 -7.42
N VAL A 97 -14.48 -7.97 -7.10
CA VAL A 97 -15.62 -8.46 -7.87
C VAL A 97 -16.73 -7.40 -7.93
N GLU A 98 -17.04 -6.75 -6.81
CA GLU A 98 -18.08 -5.71 -6.77
C GLU A 98 -17.69 -4.49 -7.62
N VAL A 99 -16.43 -4.03 -7.50
CA VAL A 99 -15.90 -2.93 -8.31
C VAL A 99 -15.95 -3.28 -9.80
N PHE A 100 -15.58 -4.51 -10.16
CA PHE A 100 -15.63 -4.98 -11.54
C PHE A 100 -17.06 -5.03 -12.07
N GLN A 101 -17.99 -5.60 -11.31
CA GLN A 101 -19.41 -5.68 -11.68
C GLN A 101 -20.05 -4.29 -11.82
N SER A 102 -19.70 -3.34 -10.94
CA SER A 102 -20.22 -1.97 -11.02
C SER A 102 -19.79 -1.23 -12.30
N ARG A 103 -18.65 -1.61 -12.87
CA ARG A 103 -18.15 -1.04 -14.13
C ARG A 103 -18.79 -1.66 -15.38
N ILE A 104 -19.09 -2.95 -15.33
CA ILE A 104 -19.66 -3.70 -16.47
C ILE A 104 -21.17 -3.55 -16.53
N ALA A 105 -21.84 -3.53 -15.38
CA ALA A 105 -23.30 -3.37 -15.28
C ALA A 105 -23.65 -2.18 -14.38
N PRO A 106 -23.41 -0.93 -14.83
CA PRO A 106 -23.83 0.24 -14.07
C PRO A 106 -25.35 0.27 -13.98
N GLY A 107 -25.87 -0.07 -12.79
CA GLY A 107 -27.31 -0.09 -12.52
C GLY A 107 -27.90 -1.46 -12.21
N GLY A 108 -27.10 -2.53 -12.21
CA GLY A 108 -27.55 -3.85 -11.73
C GLY A 108 -28.70 -4.46 -12.53
N GLN A 109 -28.86 -4.09 -13.80
CA GLN A 109 -29.85 -4.71 -14.67
C GLN A 109 -29.32 -6.03 -15.19
N ILE A 110 -29.67 -7.10 -14.53
CA ILE A 110 -29.77 -8.40 -15.17
C ILE A 110 -31.06 -8.35 -15.97
N GLU A 111 -30.95 -8.27 -17.29
CA GLU A 111 -32.09 -8.44 -18.19
C GLU A 111 -32.65 -9.86 -17.99
N GLY A 112 -33.82 -9.94 -17.46
CA GLY A 112 -34.57 -11.18 -17.38
C GLY A 112 -35.48 -11.28 -16.16
N ILE A 113 -36.74 -10.87 -16.34
CA ILE A 113 -37.90 -11.31 -15.59
C ILE A 113 -38.12 -10.64 -14.22
N ASP A 114 -39.16 -9.79 -14.25
CA ASP A 114 -39.96 -9.25 -13.15
C ASP A 114 -39.29 -8.18 -12.25
N PHE A 115 -39.54 -6.93 -12.68
CA PHE A 115 -39.05 -5.69 -12.08
C PHE A 115 -39.97 -5.18 -10.97
N THR A 116 -40.02 -5.82 -9.84
CA THR A 116 -40.58 -5.22 -8.64
C THR A 116 -39.53 -5.12 -7.52
N ASN A 117 -38.90 -3.92 -7.45
CA ASN A 117 -38.20 -3.43 -6.24
C ASN A 117 -36.87 -4.10 -5.84
N VAL A 118 -35.87 -4.08 -6.69
CA VAL A 118 -34.49 -4.22 -6.20
C VAL A 118 -33.85 -2.84 -6.09
N SER A 119 -33.88 -2.26 -4.88
CA SER A 119 -33.22 -1.01 -4.60
C SER A 119 -31.70 -1.18 -4.78
N PRO A 120 -31.03 -0.36 -5.62
CA PRO A 120 -29.58 -0.44 -5.85
C PRO A 120 -28.75 -0.18 -4.57
N TYR A 121 -29.35 0.31 -3.50
CA TYR A 121 -28.68 0.57 -2.23
C TYR A 121 -28.48 -0.65 -1.33
N ARG A 122 -29.00 -1.82 -1.65
CA ARG A 122 -28.84 -3.01 -0.82
C ARG A 122 -27.50 -3.74 -1.00
N LEU A 123 -26.85 -3.60 -2.15
CA LEU A 123 -25.58 -4.27 -2.45
C LEU A 123 -24.44 -3.69 -1.62
N GLY A 124 -24.32 -2.36 -1.50
CA GLY A 124 -23.24 -1.73 -0.74
C GLY A 124 -23.26 -2.05 0.76
N ARG A 125 -24.43 -2.17 1.39
CA ARG A 125 -24.53 -2.56 2.82
C ARG A 125 -24.15 -4.02 3.06
N SER A 126 -24.54 -4.91 2.16
CA SER A 126 -24.23 -6.33 2.30
C SER A 126 -22.73 -6.59 2.08
N LEU A 127 -22.09 -5.88 1.17
CA LEU A 127 -20.65 -5.93 0.96
C LEU A 127 -19.88 -5.42 2.18
N PHE A 128 -20.26 -4.24 2.69
CA PHE A 128 -19.64 -3.65 3.89
C PHE A 128 -19.72 -4.61 5.09
N ASN A 129 -20.90 -5.18 5.36
CA ASN A 129 -21.08 -6.11 6.47
C ASN A 129 -20.27 -7.40 6.29
N ARG A 130 -20.17 -7.91 5.06
CA ARG A 130 -19.35 -9.10 4.76
C ARG A 130 -17.87 -8.82 4.93
N VAL A 131 -17.38 -7.71 4.39
CA VAL A 131 -15.97 -7.30 4.49
C VAL A 131 -15.59 -6.99 5.94
N SER A 132 -16.45 -6.26 6.67
CA SER A 132 -16.24 -5.98 8.11
C SER A 132 -16.21 -7.25 8.94
N GLY A 133 -17.06 -8.24 8.63
CA GLY A 133 -17.04 -9.53 9.30
C GLY A 133 -15.74 -10.32 9.05
N LEU A 134 -15.20 -10.28 7.83
CA LEU A 134 -13.94 -10.93 7.47
C LEU A 134 -12.74 -10.24 8.10
N LEU A 135 -12.76 -8.92 8.19
CA LEU A 135 -11.64 -8.11 8.67
C LEU A 135 -11.71 -7.78 10.18
N GLY A 136 -12.78 -8.18 10.87
CA GLY A 136 -13.00 -7.82 12.28
C GLY A 136 -11.85 -8.17 13.23
N ALA A 137 -11.10 -9.23 12.94
CA ALA A 137 -9.92 -9.62 13.71
C ALA A 137 -8.66 -8.77 13.41
N TYR A 138 -8.70 -7.97 12.36
CA TYR A 138 -7.55 -7.18 11.87
C TYR A 138 -7.80 -5.66 11.95
N ILE A 139 -8.98 -5.25 12.39
CA ILE A 139 -9.33 -3.84 12.60
C ILE A 139 -8.87 -3.46 14.00
N ASP A 140 -7.93 -2.52 14.07
CA ASP A 140 -7.55 -1.90 15.34
C ASP A 140 -8.65 -0.95 15.79
N THR A 141 -9.37 -1.33 16.85
CA THR A 141 -10.49 -0.56 17.40
C THR A 141 -10.03 0.71 18.12
N ASP A 142 -8.77 0.78 18.55
CA ASP A 142 -8.23 1.94 19.27
C ASP A 142 -7.97 3.13 18.34
N SER A 143 -7.80 2.89 17.04
CA SER A 143 -7.62 3.96 16.03
C SER A 143 -8.93 4.59 15.54
N MET A 144 -10.08 4.04 15.90
CA MET A 144 -11.41 4.52 15.47
C MET A 144 -12.06 5.50 16.45
N VAL A 145 -11.39 5.84 17.55
CA VAL A 145 -11.88 6.80 18.56
C VAL A 145 -10.97 8.03 18.55
N GLN A 146 -11.16 8.89 17.57
CA GLN A 146 -10.73 10.29 17.61
C GLN A 146 -11.83 11.17 17.02
#